data_f6a1b9db4bb130879c175a313f10e0cb
#
_entry.id   f6a1b9db4bb130879c175a313f10e0cb
#
_cell.length_a   1.000
_cell.length_b   1.000
_cell.length_c   1.000
_cell.angle_alpha   90.00
_cell.angle_beta   90.00
_cell.angle_gamma   90.00
#
_symmetry.space_group_name_H-M   'P 1'
#
loop_
_entity.id
_entity.type
_entity.pdbx_description
1 polymer ?
#
loop_
_entity_poly.entity_id
_entity_poly.type
_entity_poly.pdbx_seq_one_letter_code
_entity_poly.pdbx_strand_id
1 'polypeptide(L)'
;LAAMNIHTMGQLAMAPTEPLYKEFGVDAEILIDHAWGIEPTTIADIKSYKSQSHSVSTAQVFDHNRDTEGARLIFKEMVEALTLELVTQKLVCSSIGIYIGYSATESQMEELRQTGDYRSWRRHIPSSSGTKKLSYPTNSRDELMAEVLSFFDERVIPSESVHRVGLTFGNTQEETDSGIQTSLFQDNSVLEKERQRQDTINAIKKKFGKNSLLKAMDLLPEATARQR
;
A
#
# COMPACT_ATOMS: atom_id res chain seq x y z
N LEU A 1 -5.99 -1.54 27.09
CA LEU A 1 -6.86 -0.80 28.01
C LEU A 1 -7.75 -1.74 28.82
N ALA A 2 -8.37 -2.78 28.25
CA ALA A 2 -9.24 -3.72 28.98
C ALA A 2 -8.49 -4.44 30.13
N ALA A 3 -7.23 -4.81 29.96
CA ALA A 3 -6.40 -5.39 31.03
C ALA A 3 -6.14 -4.41 32.19
N MET A 4 -6.32 -3.12 31.96
CA MET A 4 -6.23 -2.06 32.98
C MET A 4 -7.61 -1.66 33.52
N ASN A 5 -8.66 -2.46 33.23
CA ASN A 5 -10.05 -2.19 33.57
C ASN A 5 -10.59 -0.84 33.03
N ILE A 6 -10.06 -0.40 31.89
CA ILE A 6 -10.49 0.81 31.19
C ILE A 6 -11.34 0.38 29.98
N HIS A 7 -12.64 0.67 30.02
CA HIS A 7 -13.62 0.25 29.03
C HIS A 7 -14.34 1.40 28.32
N THR A 8 -14.20 2.63 28.83
CA THR A 8 -14.82 3.83 28.27
C THR A 8 -13.82 4.98 28.16
N MET A 9 -14.10 5.97 27.29
CA MET A 9 -13.28 7.20 27.18
C MET A 9 -13.26 7.97 28.49
N GLY A 10 -14.37 8.02 29.22
CA GLY A 10 -14.41 8.68 30.54
C GLY A 10 -13.51 7.99 31.58
N GLN A 11 -13.45 6.66 31.59
CA GLN A 11 -12.50 5.94 32.44
C GLN A 11 -11.05 6.17 32.03
N LEU A 12 -10.79 6.28 30.71
CA LEU A 12 -9.46 6.61 30.19
C LEU A 12 -9.02 8.00 30.59
N ALA A 13 -9.91 9.01 30.46
CA ALA A 13 -9.64 10.38 30.87
C ALA A 13 -9.28 10.52 32.37
N MET A 14 -9.89 9.68 33.23
CA MET A 14 -9.69 9.69 34.67
C MET A 14 -8.61 8.72 35.15
N ALA A 15 -8.03 7.92 34.24
CA ALA A 15 -7.02 6.92 34.58
C ALA A 15 -5.68 7.59 34.97
N PRO A 16 -4.90 6.99 35.88
CA PRO A 16 -3.54 7.44 36.14
C PRO A 16 -2.69 7.39 34.89
N THR A 17 -1.93 8.45 34.61
CA THR A 17 -1.17 8.59 33.36
C THR A 17 0.05 7.68 33.32
N GLU A 18 0.74 7.48 34.45
CA GLU A 18 1.98 6.70 34.52
C GLU A 18 1.84 5.24 33.99
N PRO A 19 0.81 4.45 34.37
CA PRO A 19 0.58 3.14 33.76
C PRO A 19 0.30 3.20 32.28
N LEU A 20 -0.37 4.25 31.77
CA LEU A 20 -0.65 4.43 30.35
C LEU A 20 0.64 4.68 29.55
N TYR A 21 1.52 5.58 30.05
CA TYR A 21 2.82 5.81 29.43
C TYR A 21 3.72 4.57 29.43
N LYS A 22 3.66 3.77 30.49
CA LYS A 22 4.42 2.52 30.58
C LYS A 22 3.99 1.50 29.55
N GLU A 23 2.69 1.42 29.24
CA GLU A 23 2.13 0.44 28.31
C GLU A 23 2.17 0.91 26.83
N PHE A 24 1.91 2.22 26.60
CA PHE A 24 1.72 2.76 25.26
C PHE A 24 2.83 3.74 24.84
N GLY A 25 3.78 4.05 25.71
CA GLY A 25 4.83 5.03 25.41
C GLY A 25 4.25 6.41 25.11
N VAL A 26 4.79 7.09 24.11
CA VAL A 26 4.35 8.44 23.68
C VAL A 26 2.91 8.46 23.14
N ASP A 27 2.40 7.34 22.66
CA ASP A 27 1.02 7.26 22.17
C ASP A 27 -0.01 7.42 23.30
N ALA A 28 0.41 7.27 24.57
CA ALA A 28 -0.45 7.53 25.73
C ALA A 28 -0.94 8.98 25.78
N GLU A 29 -0.13 9.94 25.34
CA GLU A 29 -0.50 11.37 25.30
C GLU A 29 -1.71 11.58 24.39
N ILE A 30 -1.66 11.03 23.17
CA ILE A 30 -2.76 11.10 22.22
C ILE A 30 -4.03 10.44 22.77
N LEU A 31 -3.88 9.28 23.43
CA LEU A 31 -5.01 8.58 24.03
C LEU A 31 -5.69 9.41 25.14
N ILE A 32 -4.88 10.05 26.00
CA ILE A 32 -5.36 10.88 27.11
C ILE A 32 -6.04 12.14 26.56
N ASP A 33 -5.39 12.85 25.64
CA ASP A 33 -5.92 14.07 25.04
C ASP A 33 -7.26 13.81 24.36
N HIS A 34 -7.34 12.80 23.51
CA HIS A 34 -8.60 12.43 22.86
C HIS A 34 -9.68 11.99 23.84
N ALA A 35 -9.31 11.35 24.97
CA ALA A 35 -10.27 11.03 26.02
C ALA A 35 -10.86 12.27 26.70
N TRP A 36 -10.12 13.37 26.76
CA TRP A 36 -10.57 14.68 27.22
C TRP A 36 -11.24 15.51 26.12
N GLY A 37 -11.31 15.00 24.87
CA GLY A 37 -11.84 15.73 23.71
C GLY A 37 -10.88 16.77 23.16
N ILE A 38 -9.60 16.66 23.47
CA ILE A 38 -8.55 17.55 22.99
C ILE A 38 -8.00 17.00 21.67
N GLU A 39 -8.13 17.76 20.58
CA GLU A 39 -7.50 17.46 19.26
C GLU A 39 -6.78 18.72 18.80
N PRO A 40 -5.45 18.78 18.98
CA PRO A 40 -4.66 19.95 18.60
C PRO A 40 -4.53 20.12 17.09
N THR A 41 -4.68 19.03 16.33
CA THR A 41 -4.48 19.03 14.88
C THR A 41 -5.69 19.61 14.15
N THR A 42 -5.51 20.70 13.47
CA THR A 42 -6.58 21.33 12.68
C THR A 42 -6.62 20.79 11.25
N ILE A 43 -7.77 21.03 10.57
CA ILE A 43 -7.88 20.72 9.12
C ILE A 43 -6.87 21.53 8.29
N ALA A 44 -6.49 22.73 8.76
CA ALA A 44 -5.45 23.52 8.11
C ALA A 44 -4.07 22.85 8.23
N ASP A 45 -3.74 22.29 9.40
CA ASP A 45 -2.49 21.55 9.62
C ASP A 45 -2.44 20.31 8.72
N ILE A 46 -3.53 19.54 8.64
CA ILE A 46 -3.63 18.38 7.76
C ILE A 46 -3.41 18.77 6.29
N LYS A 47 -4.03 19.87 5.83
CA LYS A 47 -3.88 20.35 4.45
C LYS A 47 -2.49 20.90 4.14
N SER A 48 -1.81 21.47 5.12
CA SER A 48 -0.46 22.02 4.98
C SER A 48 0.64 20.97 5.15
N TYR A 49 0.30 19.79 5.70
CA TYR A 49 1.26 18.72 5.93
C TYR A 49 1.83 18.20 4.61
N LYS A 50 3.15 18.27 4.51
CA LYS A 50 3.91 17.62 3.43
C LYS A 50 4.52 16.35 3.99
N SER A 51 4.10 15.21 3.45
CA SER A 51 4.67 13.93 3.86
C SER A 51 6.18 13.92 3.62
N GLN A 52 6.92 13.52 4.65
CA GLN A 52 8.35 13.22 4.52
C GLN A 52 8.59 11.75 4.14
N SER A 53 7.53 11.02 3.84
CA SER A 53 7.63 9.63 3.38
C SER A 53 8.31 9.58 2.01
N HIS A 54 9.36 8.78 1.94
CA HIS A 54 10.06 8.49 0.70
C HIS A 54 9.46 7.23 0.03
N SER A 55 8.12 7.14 -0.03
CA SER A 55 7.43 6.02 -0.66
C SER A 55 6.02 6.40 -1.11
N VAL A 56 5.56 5.77 -2.16
CA VAL A 56 4.15 5.72 -2.57
C VAL A 56 3.65 4.29 -2.44
N SER A 57 2.46 4.10 -1.89
CA SER A 57 1.96 2.75 -1.62
C SER A 57 0.45 2.66 -1.79
N THR A 58 -0.02 1.47 -2.10
CA THR A 58 -1.43 1.13 -2.13
C THR A 58 -1.65 -0.27 -1.57
N ALA A 59 -2.80 -0.47 -0.93
CA ALA A 59 -3.19 -1.78 -0.43
C ALA A 59 -4.67 -2.01 -0.70
N GLN A 60 -5.06 -3.27 -0.80
CA GLN A 60 -6.45 -3.67 -0.99
C GLN A 60 -6.75 -4.92 -0.19
N VAL A 61 -7.89 -4.90 0.49
CA VAL A 61 -8.56 -6.07 1.04
C VAL A 61 -9.67 -6.45 0.05
N PHE A 62 -9.78 -7.72 -0.25
CA PHE A 62 -10.74 -8.19 -1.24
C PHE A 62 -12.10 -8.48 -0.59
N ASP A 63 -13.17 -8.25 -1.33
CA ASP A 63 -14.55 -8.59 -0.98
C ASP A 63 -14.76 -10.12 -0.93
N HIS A 64 -14.04 -10.85 -1.78
CA HIS A 64 -13.93 -12.30 -1.78
C HIS A 64 -12.49 -12.71 -2.10
N ASN A 65 -12.09 -13.87 -1.61
CA ASN A 65 -10.74 -14.36 -1.80
C ASN A 65 -10.43 -14.59 -3.28
N ARG A 66 -9.20 -14.31 -3.66
CA ARG A 66 -8.69 -14.46 -5.02
C ARG A 66 -7.73 -15.65 -5.11
N ASP A 67 -7.69 -16.28 -6.24
CA ASP A 67 -6.59 -17.19 -6.59
C ASP A 67 -5.32 -16.39 -6.97
N THR A 68 -4.27 -17.09 -7.28
CA THR A 68 -2.98 -16.50 -7.67
C THR A 68 -3.12 -15.57 -8.88
N GLU A 69 -3.89 -15.96 -9.90
CA GLU A 69 -4.05 -15.16 -11.11
C GLU A 69 -4.90 -13.91 -10.88
N GLY A 70 -5.96 -14.02 -10.09
CA GLY A 70 -6.75 -12.86 -9.66
C GLY A 70 -5.92 -11.88 -8.84
N ALA A 71 -5.12 -12.35 -7.88
CA ALA A 71 -4.20 -11.50 -7.14
C ALA A 71 -3.13 -10.86 -8.03
N ARG A 72 -2.60 -11.61 -8.99
CA ARG A 72 -1.62 -11.12 -9.98
C ARG A 72 -2.20 -10.00 -10.85
N LEU A 73 -3.48 -10.11 -11.25
CA LEU A 73 -4.18 -9.04 -11.96
C LEU A 73 -4.26 -7.77 -11.12
N ILE A 74 -4.57 -7.87 -9.83
CA ILE A 74 -4.64 -6.71 -8.95
C ILE A 74 -3.27 -6.05 -8.77
N PHE A 75 -2.17 -6.83 -8.69
CA PHE A 75 -0.82 -6.24 -8.70
C PHE A 75 -0.54 -5.45 -9.99
N LYS A 76 -0.98 -5.93 -11.16
CA LYS A 76 -0.87 -5.17 -12.41
C LYS A 76 -1.61 -3.83 -12.34
N GLU A 77 -2.84 -3.82 -11.81
CA GLU A 77 -3.60 -2.59 -11.60
C GLU A 77 -2.92 -1.63 -10.60
N MET A 78 -2.34 -2.18 -9.53
CA MET A 78 -1.58 -1.39 -8.53
C MET A 78 -0.34 -0.74 -9.15
N VAL A 79 0.42 -1.47 -9.96
CA VAL A 79 1.58 -0.92 -10.67
C VAL A 79 1.17 0.23 -11.57
N GLU A 80 0.09 0.07 -12.35
CA GLU A 80 -0.44 1.14 -13.20
C GLU A 80 -0.77 2.40 -12.40
N ALA A 81 -1.48 2.23 -11.28
CA ALA A 81 -1.89 3.36 -10.44
C ALA A 81 -0.70 4.08 -9.81
N LEU A 82 0.21 3.31 -9.18
CA LEU A 82 1.36 3.90 -8.49
C LEU A 82 2.39 4.49 -9.45
N THR A 83 2.56 3.91 -10.64
CA THR A 83 3.46 4.47 -11.66
C THR A 83 2.95 5.82 -12.16
N LEU A 84 1.63 5.94 -12.40
CA LEU A 84 1.02 7.22 -12.76
C LEU A 84 1.19 8.26 -11.65
N GLU A 85 1.15 7.83 -10.39
CA GLU A 85 1.40 8.70 -9.23
C GLU A 85 2.85 9.17 -9.19
N LEU A 86 3.84 8.27 -9.38
CA LEU A 86 5.26 8.64 -9.47
C LEU A 86 5.49 9.70 -10.57
N VAL A 87 4.96 9.46 -11.77
CA VAL A 87 5.09 10.41 -12.90
C VAL A 87 4.43 11.75 -12.59
N THR A 88 3.24 11.73 -11.97
CA THR A 88 2.52 12.96 -11.60
C THR A 88 3.30 13.81 -10.59
N GLN A 89 3.97 13.15 -9.65
CA GLN A 89 4.79 13.79 -8.62
C GLN A 89 6.23 14.05 -9.05
N LYS A 90 6.61 13.67 -10.27
CA LYS A 90 7.98 13.72 -10.80
C LYS A 90 8.98 13.00 -9.89
N LEU A 91 8.61 11.79 -9.48
CA LEU A 91 9.43 10.92 -8.64
C LEU A 91 9.90 9.69 -9.41
N VAL A 92 11.02 9.16 -8.98
CA VAL A 92 11.52 7.81 -9.30
C VAL A 92 11.66 7.00 -8.02
N CYS A 93 11.53 5.68 -8.09
CA CYS A 93 11.73 4.79 -6.94
C CYS A 93 12.92 3.87 -7.16
N SER A 94 13.58 3.42 -6.09
CA SER A 94 14.69 2.48 -6.13
C SER A 94 14.46 1.20 -5.34
N SER A 95 13.24 0.99 -4.83
CA SER A 95 12.85 -0.27 -4.22
C SER A 95 11.36 -0.55 -4.41
N ILE A 96 11.01 -1.83 -4.42
CA ILE A 96 9.64 -2.32 -4.43
C ILE A 96 9.40 -3.16 -3.18
N GLY A 97 8.25 -3.00 -2.56
CA GLY A 97 7.79 -3.81 -1.46
C GLY A 97 6.46 -4.43 -1.80
N ILE A 98 6.29 -5.72 -1.50
CA ILE A 98 5.02 -6.42 -1.67
C ILE A 98 4.57 -7.03 -0.35
N TYR A 99 3.26 -7.13 -0.19
CA TYR A 99 2.60 -7.85 0.87
C TYR A 99 1.45 -8.67 0.27
N ILE A 100 1.38 -9.95 0.63
CA ILE A 100 0.33 -10.88 0.25
C ILE A 100 -0.18 -11.51 1.54
N GLY A 101 -1.42 -11.22 1.91
CA GLY A 101 -2.09 -11.83 3.06
C GLY A 101 -3.10 -12.86 2.58
N TYR A 102 -3.02 -14.05 3.12
CA TYR A 102 -3.89 -15.16 2.73
C TYR A 102 -5.14 -15.22 3.60
N SER A 103 -6.09 -16.03 3.17
CA SER A 103 -7.31 -16.27 3.92
C SER A 103 -7.05 -17.15 5.13
N ALA A 104 -7.82 -16.95 6.19
CA ALA A 104 -7.90 -17.91 7.27
C ALA A 104 -8.64 -19.17 6.80
N THR A 105 -8.18 -20.32 7.23
CA THR A 105 -8.88 -21.58 7.05
C THR A 105 -10.11 -21.66 7.97
N GLU A 106 -11.06 -22.56 7.66
CA GLU A 106 -12.26 -22.74 8.49
C GLU A 106 -11.88 -23.13 9.94
N SER A 107 -10.85 -23.95 10.12
CA SER A 107 -10.36 -24.33 11.46
C SER A 107 -9.81 -23.13 12.25
N GLN A 108 -9.09 -22.22 11.57
CA GLN A 108 -8.59 -20.99 12.19
C GLN A 108 -9.73 -20.01 12.53
N MET A 109 -10.75 -19.95 11.71
CA MET A 109 -11.97 -19.16 11.99
C MET A 109 -12.73 -19.71 13.18
N GLU A 110 -12.84 -21.03 13.31
CA GLU A 110 -13.47 -21.67 14.45
C GLU A 110 -12.68 -21.45 15.74
N GLU A 111 -11.35 -21.54 15.70
CA GLU A 111 -10.49 -21.19 16.81
C GLU A 111 -10.73 -19.75 17.31
N LEU A 112 -10.85 -18.79 16.38
CA LEU A 112 -11.16 -17.40 16.73
C LEU A 112 -12.51 -17.28 17.43
N ARG A 113 -13.54 -17.99 16.91
CA ARG A 113 -14.89 -17.99 17.53
C ARG A 113 -14.88 -18.51 18.96
N GLN A 114 -14.08 -19.55 19.22
CA GLN A 114 -13.97 -20.17 20.52
C GLN A 114 -13.12 -19.38 21.51
N THR A 115 -12.00 -18.84 21.08
CA THR A 115 -11.03 -18.15 21.95
C THR A 115 -11.30 -16.67 22.10
N GLY A 116 -11.85 -16.02 21.08
CA GLY A 116 -11.97 -14.57 21.00
C GLY A 116 -10.62 -13.83 20.94
N ASP A 117 -9.50 -14.55 20.90
CA ASP A 117 -8.15 -13.97 20.85
C ASP A 117 -7.73 -13.64 19.42
N TYR A 118 -8.18 -12.49 18.95
CA TYR A 118 -7.85 -11.98 17.62
C TYR A 118 -6.33 -11.80 17.39
N ARG A 119 -5.56 -11.47 18.43
CA ARG A 119 -4.10 -11.23 18.28
C ARG A 119 -3.34 -12.53 18.03
N SER A 120 -3.66 -13.59 18.78
CA SER A 120 -3.08 -14.90 18.57
C SER A 120 -3.50 -15.47 17.23
N TRP A 121 -4.80 -15.45 16.95
CA TRP A 121 -5.37 -15.93 15.69
C TRP A 121 -4.71 -15.29 14.47
N ARG A 122 -4.55 -13.94 14.43
CA ARG A 122 -3.95 -13.24 13.31
C ARG A 122 -2.50 -13.66 13.04
N ARG A 123 -1.74 -14.08 14.05
CA ARG A 123 -0.37 -14.56 13.88
C ARG A 123 -0.28 -15.90 13.16
N HIS A 124 -1.34 -16.69 13.18
CA HIS A 124 -1.41 -17.99 12.53
C HIS A 124 -1.88 -17.93 11.07
N ILE A 125 -2.38 -16.77 10.60
CA ILE A 125 -2.77 -16.62 9.20
C ILE A 125 -1.50 -16.40 8.37
N PRO A 126 -1.29 -17.20 7.32
CA PRO A 126 -0.12 -17.06 6.45
C PRO A 126 -0.07 -15.67 5.79
N SER A 127 1.14 -15.18 5.61
CA SER A 127 1.39 -14.00 4.80
C SER A 127 2.77 -14.08 4.16
N SER A 128 2.91 -13.53 2.98
CA SER A 128 4.20 -13.36 2.31
C SER A 128 4.47 -11.89 2.12
N SER A 129 5.69 -11.47 2.42
CA SER A 129 6.09 -10.07 2.20
C SER A 129 7.57 -9.99 1.88
N GLY A 130 7.97 -8.85 1.36
CA GLY A 130 9.38 -8.59 1.13
C GLY A 130 9.60 -7.25 0.46
N THR A 131 10.87 -6.86 0.46
CA THR A 131 11.35 -5.66 -0.24
C THR A 131 12.51 -6.05 -1.13
N LYS A 132 12.50 -5.59 -2.37
CA LYS A 132 13.55 -5.78 -3.37
C LYS A 132 14.09 -4.43 -3.79
N LYS A 133 15.42 -4.28 -3.81
CA LYS A 133 16.07 -3.10 -4.41
C LYS A 133 16.09 -3.24 -5.92
N LEU A 134 15.85 -2.15 -6.61
CA LEU A 134 16.02 -2.05 -8.05
C LEU A 134 17.49 -1.74 -8.38
N SER A 135 17.90 -2.11 -9.57
CA SER A 135 19.28 -1.87 -10.04
C SER A 135 19.59 -0.37 -10.21
N TYR A 136 18.59 0.42 -10.52
CA TYR A 136 18.62 1.88 -10.64
C TYR A 136 17.24 2.48 -10.33
N PRO A 137 17.19 3.78 -9.96
CA PRO A 137 15.93 4.47 -9.76
C PRO A 137 15.14 4.59 -11.07
N THR A 138 13.85 4.27 -11.04
CA THR A 138 12.99 4.32 -12.23
C THR A 138 11.54 4.70 -11.88
N ASN A 139 10.83 5.26 -12.85
CA ASN A 139 9.38 5.36 -12.88
C ASN A 139 8.80 4.76 -14.18
N SER A 140 9.62 3.99 -14.91
CA SER A 140 9.17 3.25 -16.09
C SER A 140 8.13 2.20 -15.68
N ARG A 141 6.97 2.30 -16.27
CA ARG A 141 5.85 1.40 -16.03
C ARG A 141 6.20 -0.04 -16.43
N ASP A 142 6.88 -0.21 -17.56
CA ASP A 142 7.16 -1.54 -18.10
C ASP A 142 8.24 -2.25 -17.26
N GLU A 143 9.24 -1.52 -16.78
CA GLU A 143 10.25 -2.03 -15.85
C GLU A 143 9.65 -2.41 -14.51
N LEU A 144 8.89 -1.49 -13.89
CA LEU A 144 8.24 -1.73 -12.60
C LEU A 144 7.24 -2.88 -12.69
N MET A 145 6.51 -3.04 -13.81
CA MET A 145 5.61 -4.15 -14.04
C MET A 145 6.37 -5.48 -14.07
N ALA A 146 7.46 -5.56 -14.81
CA ALA A 146 8.27 -6.77 -14.91
C ALA A 146 8.86 -7.16 -13.53
N GLU A 147 9.43 -6.19 -12.80
CA GLU A 147 10.05 -6.41 -11.50
C GLU A 147 9.04 -6.82 -10.43
N VAL A 148 7.87 -6.14 -10.37
CA VAL A 148 6.81 -6.47 -9.39
C VAL A 148 6.24 -7.85 -9.66
N LEU A 149 5.95 -8.20 -10.91
CA LEU A 149 5.36 -9.51 -11.23
C LEU A 149 6.36 -10.64 -11.01
N SER A 150 7.63 -10.47 -11.35
CA SER A 150 8.68 -11.43 -11.01
C SER A 150 8.78 -11.63 -9.50
N PHE A 151 8.78 -10.55 -8.73
CA PHE A 151 8.87 -10.62 -7.27
C PHE A 151 7.61 -11.20 -6.63
N PHE A 152 6.43 -10.95 -7.19
CA PHE A 152 5.19 -11.61 -6.80
C PHE A 152 5.27 -13.12 -7.02
N ASP A 153 5.69 -13.57 -8.22
CA ASP A 153 5.80 -14.99 -8.57
C ASP A 153 6.80 -15.74 -7.68
N GLU A 154 7.85 -15.05 -7.18
CA GLU A 154 8.81 -15.60 -6.21
C GLU A 154 8.22 -15.77 -4.78
N ARG A 155 7.21 -14.98 -4.43
CA ARG A 155 6.72 -14.86 -3.04
C ARG A 155 5.34 -15.44 -2.83
N VAL A 156 4.53 -15.56 -3.87
CA VAL A 156 3.18 -16.11 -3.76
C VAL A 156 3.21 -17.58 -3.36
N ILE A 157 2.28 -17.99 -2.52
CA ILE A 157 2.01 -19.39 -2.20
C ILE A 157 0.83 -19.83 -3.07
N PRO A 158 1.04 -20.59 -4.15
CA PRO A 158 -0.02 -20.85 -5.15
C PRO A 158 -1.20 -21.66 -4.62
N SER A 159 -0.99 -22.45 -3.54
CA SER A 159 -2.04 -23.24 -2.90
C SER A 159 -2.98 -22.44 -2.02
N GLU A 160 -2.62 -21.21 -1.67
CA GLU A 160 -3.35 -20.38 -0.71
C GLU A 160 -4.23 -19.36 -1.42
N SER A 161 -5.44 -19.15 -0.89
CA SER A 161 -6.33 -18.10 -1.36
C SER A 161 -5.90 -16.75 -0.80
N VAL A 162 -5.73 -15.76 -1.66
CA VAL A 162 -5.31 -14.40 -1.29
C VAL A 162 -6.52 -13.58 -0.84
N HIS A 163 -6.40 -12.96 0.34
CA HIS A 163 -7.42 -12.10 0.92
C HIS A 163 -7.09 -10.62 0.81
N ARG A 164 -5.79 -10.27 0.83
CA ARG A 164 -5.33 -8.88 0.76
C ARG A 164 -3.96 -8.78 0.11
N VAL A 165 -3.70 -7.65 -0.53
CA VAL A 165 -2.42 -7.36 -1.15
C VAL A 165 -1.99 -5.93 -0.87
N GLY A 166 -0.69 -5.67 -0.94
CA GLY A 166 -0.10 -4.35 -0.84
C GLY A 166 1.12 -4.20 -1.73
N LEU A 167 1.27 -3.04 -2.33
CA LEU A 167 2.40 -2.66 -3.16
C LEU A 167 2.95 -1.32 -2.68
N THR A 168 4.27 -1.23 -2.58
CA THR A 168 4.98 -0.02 -2.18
C THR A 168 6.14 0.22 -3.16
N PHE A 169 6.22 1.42 -3.69
CA PHE A 169 7.41 1.95 -4.35
C PHE A 169 8.16 2.82 -3.36
N GLY A 170 9.30 2.35 -2.91
CA GLY A 170 10.07 2.95 -1.82
C GLY A 170 11.35 3.62 -2.28
N ASN A 171 11.97 4.34 -1.34
CA ASN A 171 13.15 5.17 -1.59
C ASN A 171 12.93 6.10 -2.78
N THR A 172 11.79 6.81 -2.76
CA THR A 172 11.45 7.76 -3.81
C THR A 172 12.32 9.01 -3.70
N GLN A 173 12.72 9.53 -4.83
CA GLN A 173 13.49 10.76 -4.97
C GLN A 173 12.98 11.56 -6.16
N GLU A 174 13.26 12.86 -6.17
CA GLU A 174 12.89 13.71 -7.30
C GLU A 174 13.60 13.24 -8.58
N GLU A 175 12.87 13.23 -9.67
CA GLU A 175 13.43 12.98 -10.99
C GLU A 175 14.28 14.18 -11.39
N THR A 176 15.61 14.00 -11.44
CA THR A 176 16.54 15.06 -11.87
C THR A 176 16.79 14.97 -13.36
N ASP A 177 16.80 16.13 -14.05
CA ASP A 177 17.12 16.23 -15.48
C ASP A 177 18.52 15.69 -15.84
N SER A 178 19.42 15.57 -14.85
CA SER A 178 20.80 15.14 -15.03
C SER A 178 21.03 13.64 -15.04
N GLY A 179 19.96 12.86 -15.10
CA GLY A 179 20.18 11.43 -15.37
C GLY A 179 19.41 10.47 -14.48
N ILE A 180 18.32 10.00 -15.00
CA ILE A 180 18.11 8.57 -14.94
C ILE A 180 19.41 8.01 -15.53
N GLN A 181 20.23 7.38 -14.70
CA GLN A 181 21.39 6.67 -15.20
C GLN A 181 20.87 5.46 -15.97
N THR A 182 20.43 5.75 -17.20
CA THR A 182 20.04 4.71 -18.15
C THR A 182 21.25 3.82 -18.34
N SER A 183 21.06 2.53 -18.27
CA SER A 183 22.08 1.60 -18.75
C SER A 183 22.57 2.09 -20.10
N LEU A 184 23.90 2.11 -20.30
CA LEU A 184 24.52 2.49 -21.59
C LEU A 184 23.97 1.71 -22.80
N PHE A 185 23.18 0.67 -22.53
CA PHE A 185 22.56 -0.24 -23.52
C PHE A 185 21.05 -0.06 -23.67
N GLN A 186 20.45 0.93 -22.97
CA GLN A 186 18.99 1.15 -23.01
C GLN A 186 18.65 2.22 -24.06
N ASP A 187 17.72 1.92 -24.94
CA ASP A 187 17.26 2.87 -25.97
C ASP A 187 16.39 3.97 -25.33
N ASN A 188 16.98 5.14 -25.15
CA ASN A 188 16.32 6.31 -24.57
C ASN A 188 15.04 6.70 -25.33
N SER A 189 14.94 6.38 -26.64
CA SER A 189 13.74 6.69 -27.44
C SER A 189 12.50 5.90 -27.00
N VAL A 190 12.68 4.69 -26.49
CA VAL A 190 11.60 3.84 -25.96
C VAL A 190 11.07 4.41 -24.65
N LEU A 191 11.98 4.79 -23.74
CA LEU A 191 11.63 5.40 -22.45
C LEU A 191 10.91 6.73 -22.63
N GLU A 192 11.38 7.55 -23.58
CA GLU A 192 10.76 8.85 -23.86
C GLU A 192 9.34 8.70 -24.43
N LYS A 193 9.12 7.73 -25.32
CA LYS A 193 7.76 7.41 -25.83
C LYS A 193 6.86 6.86 -24.72
N GLU A 194 7.36 6.04 -23.83
CA GLU A 194 6.61 5.54 -22.69
C GLU A 194 6.20 6.71 -21.78
N ARG A 195 7.11 7.62 -21.47
CA ARG A 195 6.85 8.81 -20.66
C ARG A 195 5.77 9.70 -21.29
N GLN A 196 5.90 10.03 -22.57
CA GLN A 196 4.90 10.83 -23.29
C GLN A 196 3.51 10.18 -23.25
N ARG A 197 3.45 8.85 -23.34
CA ARG A 197 2.20 8.09 -23.21
C ARG A 197 1.63 8.21 -21.79
N GLN A 198 2.45 8.07 -20.74
CA GLN A 198 2.01 8.22 -19.34
C GLN A 198 1.52 9.63 -19.05
N ASP A 199 2.22 10.67 -19.52
CA ASP A 199 1.80 12.06 -19.36
C ASP A 199 0.46 12.31 -20.06
N THR A 200 0.26 11.75 -21.24
CA THR A 200 -1.01 11.84 -21.98
C THR A 200 -2.15 11.17 -21.22
N ILE A 201 -1.92 9.96 -20.68
CA ILE A 201 -2.89 9.25 -19.85
C ILE A 201 -3.26 10.09 -18.63
N ASN A 202 -2.26 10.67 -17.94
CA ASN A 202 -2.47 11.53 -16.78
C ASN A 202 -3.31 12.77 -17.14
N ALA A 203 -3.00 13.43 -18.25
CA ALA A 203 -3.74 14.60 -18.72
C ALA A 203 -5.21 14.26 -19.03
N ILE A 204 -5.47 13.12 -19.68
CA ILE A 204 -6.84 12.63 -19.96
C ILE A 204 -7.59 12.34 -18.67
N LYS A 205 -6.99 11.56 -17.74
CA LYS A 205 -7.62 11.21 -16.47
C LYS A 205 -7.87 12.42 -15.58
N LYS A 206 -6.96 13.40 -15.58
CA LYS A 206 -7.14 14.66 -14.84
C LYS A 206 -8.28 15.49 -15.40
N LYS A 207 -8.45 15.52 -16.72
CA LYS A 207 -9.49 16.33 -17.39
C LYS A 207 -10.87 15.69 -17.38
N PHE A 208 -10.95 14.37 -17.57
CA PHE A 208 -12.20 13.65 -17.82
C PHE A 208 -12.55 12.64 -16.70
N GLY A 209 -11.72 12.53 -15.65
CA GLY A 209 -11.92 11.61 -14.55
C GLY A 209 -11.14 10.31 -14.70
N LYS A 210 -10.94 9.61 -13.55
CA LYS A 210 -10.08 8.43 -13.48
C LYS A 210 -10.48 7.26 -14.39
N ASN A 211 -11.77 7.11 -14.66
CA ASN A 211 -12.33 6.04 -15.48
C ASN A 211 -12.50 6.41 -16.97
N SER A 212 -12.03 7.59 -17.39
CA SER A 212 -12.14 8.03 -18.78
C SER A 212 -11.26 7.25 -19.75
N LEU A 213 -10.22 6.60 -19.22
CA LEU A 213 -9.33 5.74 -19.98
C LEU A 213 -9.04 4.49 -19.16
N LEU A 214 -9.46 3.33 -19.66
CA LEU A 214 -9.28 2.02 -19.05
C LEU A 214 -8.42 1.14 -19.95
N LYS A 215 -7.67 0.21 -19.35
CA LYS A 215 -6.99 -0.86 -20.08
C LYS A 215 -7.89 -2.07 -20.22
N ALA A 216 -7.64 -2.90 -21.22
CA ALA A 216 -8.44 -4.12 -21.44
C ALA A 216 -8.48 -5.03 -20.19
N MET A 217 -7.37 -5.07 -19.41
CA MET A 217 -7.32 -5.85 -18.17
C MET A 217 -8.28 -5.32 -17.09
N ASP A 218 -8.59 -4.02 -17.08
CA ASP A 218 -9.52 -3.40 -16.14
C ASP A 218 -11.00 -3.82 -16.39
N LEU A 219 -11.24 -4.52 -17.50
CA LEU A 219 -12.56 -5.03 -17.87
C LEU A 219 -12.74 -6.51 -17.53
N LEU A 220 -11.70 -7.18 -17.03
CA LEU A 220 -11.77 -8.58 -16.60
C LEU A 220 -12.69 -8.71 -15.36
N PRO A 221 -13.37 -9.86 -15.17
CA PRO A 221 -14.29 -10.05 -14.04
C PRO A 221 -13.67 -9.80 -12.67
N GLU A 222 -12.39 -10.17 -12.52
CA GLU A 222 -11.64 -10.04 -11.27
C GLU A 222 -10.99 -8.66 -11.07
N ALA A 223 -11.12 -7.75 -12.06
CA ALA A 223 -10.52 -6.41 -12.02
C ALA A 223 -11.26 -5.48 -11.06
N THR A 224 -10.52 -4.64 -10.34
CA THR A 224 -11.05 -3.69 -9.35
C THR A 224 -10.76 -2.22 -9.69
N ALA A 225 -9.97 -1.95 -10.72
CA ALA A 225 -9.53 -0.58 -11.08
C ALA A 225 -10.69 0.40 -11.30
N ARG A 226 -11.86 -0.08 -11.76
CA ARG A 226 -13.05 0.75 -11.99
C ARG A 226 -13.78 1.16 -10.70
N GLN A 227 -13.57 0.41 -9.62
CA GLN A 227 -14.25 0.61 -8.33
C GLN A 227 -13.44 1.50 -7.37
N ARG A 228 -12.16 1.67 -7.64
CA ARG A 228 -11.21 2.45 -6.83
C ARG A 228 -11.23 3.94 -7.10
#